data_10dd474ce098299af226f3ffe275d7fc
#
_entry.id   10dd474ce098299af226f3ffe275d7fc
#
_cell.length_a   1.000
_cell.length_b   1.000
_cell.length_c   1.000
_cell.angle_alpha   90.00
_cell.angle_beta   90.00
_cell.angle_gamma   90.00
#
_symmetry.space_group_name_H-M   'P 1'
#
loop_
_entity.id
_entity.type
_entity.pdbx_description
1 polymer ?
#
loop_
_entity_poly.entity_id
_entity_poly.type
_entity_poly.pdbx_seq_one_letter_code
_entity_poly.pdbx_strand_id
1 'polypeptide(L)'
;MLTQRSEQLRSHPGQVSFPGGKQDPQDANSLETALRETYEEIGLPQEKVEIIGKLDQILSLHYYLVTPFVALIPDDFVPVPNKDEIEAVFKVPLSFFMNSEQHWTEEFETPIATILAHHFEFEGFDIWGLTAKLILRLLEIGLGHVPDFPVHHPDSPTWMERTLDYSGEELPFDSKTLRHFEQRKVHR
;
A
#
# COMPACT_ATOMS: atom_id res chain seq x y z
N MET A 1 -8.29 6.85 -5.46
CA MET A 1 -9.40 5.92 -5.16
C MET A 1 -8.87 4.80 -4.30
N LEU A 2 -9.61 4.44 -3.26
CA LEU A 2 -9.27 3.38 -2.31
C LEU A 2 -10.43 2.39 -2.20
N THR A 3 -10.12 1.18 -1.75
CA THR A 3 -11.07 0.11 -1.47
C THR A 3 -11.01 -0.28 -0.01
N GLN A 4 -12.13 -0.68 0.58
CA GLN A 4 -12.17 -1.38 1.86
C GLN A 4 -12.44 -2.85 1.57
N ARG A 5 -11.59 -3.72 2.09
CA ARG A 5 -11.72 -5.17 1.97
C ARG A 5 -12.91 -5.68 2.80
N SER A 6 -13.59 -6.69 2.29
CA SER A 6 -14.69 -7.35 3.01
C SER A 6 -14.20 -7.94 4.34
N GLU A 7 -15.02 -7.79 5.40
CA GLU A 7 -14.79 -8.38 6.72
C GLU A 7 -14.79 -9.92 6.71
N GLN A 8 -15.31 -10.52 5.64
CA GLN A 8 -15.42 -11.98 5.51
C GLN A 8 -14.13 -12.61 4.95
N LEU A 9 -13.17 -11.81 4.52
CA LEU A 9 -11.92 -12.32 3.98
C LEU A 9 -11.01 -12.89 5.09
N ARG A 10 -10.27 -13.94 4.74
CA ARG A 10 -9.32 -14.59 5.67
C ARG A 10 -8.06 -13.76 5.93
N SER A 11 -7.73 -12.87 5.02
CA SER A 11 -6.53 -12.01 5.13
C SER A 11 -6.92 -10.54 5.00
N HIS A 12 -6.41 -9.73 5.92
CA HIS A 12 -6.62 -8.28 5.93
C HIS A 12 -8.10 -7.86 5.90
N PRO A 13 -9.02 -8.48 6.70
CA PRO A 13 -10.42 -8.08 6.72
C PRO A 13 -10.55 -6.60 7.12
N GLY A 14 -11.47 -5.88 6.48
CA GLY A 14 -11.77 -4.48 6.77
C GLY A 14 -10.67 -3.47 6.42
N GLN A 15 -9.48 -3.89 5.99
CA GLN A 15 -8.38 -2.98 5.69
C GLN A 15 -8.66 -2.15 4.43
N VAL A 16 -8.20 -0.90 4.49
CA VAL A 16 -8.22 0.01 3.35
C VAL A 16 -6.95 -0.14 2.52
N SER A 17 -7.09 -0.30 1.21
CA SER A 17 -5.98 -0.45 0.28
C SER A 17 -6.24 0.24 -1.06
N PHE A 18 -5.20 0.40 -1.86
CA PHE A 18 -5.36 0.59 -3.30
C PHE A 18 -5.86 -0.71 -3.94
N PRO A 19 -6.63 -0.63 -5.04
CA PRO A 19 -6.94 -1.82 -5.84
C PRO A 19 -5.66 -2.50 -6.31
N GLY A 20 -5.65 -3.83 -6.28
CA GLY A 20 -4.50 -4.61 -6.70
C GLY A 20 -4.34 -5.90 -5.91
N GLY A 21 -3.49 -6.79 -6.40
CA GLY A 21 -3.33 -8.11 -5.82
C GLY A 21 -2.04 -8.82 -6.18
N LYS A 22 -2.09 -10.13 -6.14
CA LYS A 22 -0.94 -10.99 -6.43
C LYS A 22 -0.84 -11.30 -7.91
N GLN A 23 0.41 -11.37 -8.39
CA GLN A 23 0.66 -11.80 -9.76
C GLN A 23 0.19 -13.23 -9.96
N ASP A 24 -0.68 -13.43 -10.95
CA ASP A 24 -1.09 -14.74 -11.44
C ASP A 24 -0.05 -15.25 -12.47
N PRO A 25 0.16 -16.55 -12.61
CA PRO A 25 1.03 -17.12 -13.64
C PRO A 25 0.70 -16.69 -15.07
N GLN A 26 -0.51 -16.22 -15.32
CA GLN A 26 -0.95 -15.72 -16.64
C GLN A 26 -0.59 -14.26 -16.87
N ASP A 27 -0.28 -13.49 -15.82
CA ASP A 27 0.08 -12.08 -15.94
C ASP A 27 1.51 -11.95 -16.48
N ALA A 28 1.69 -11.25 -17.59
CA ALA A 28 3.01 -11.07 -18.20
C ALA A 28 3.96 -10.22 -17.34
N ASN A 29 3.40 -9.34 -16.51
CA ASN A 29 4.16 -8.44 -15.63
C ASN A 29 3.26 -7.85 -14.54
N SER A 30 3.89 -7.10 -13.58
CA SER A 30 3.18 -6.49 -12.45
C SER A 30 2.16 -5.42 -12.86
N LEU A 31 2.33 -4.76 -14.01
CA LEU A 31 1.34 -3.80 -14.50
C LEU A 31 0.06 -4.52 -14.94
N GLU A 32 0.20 -5.62 -15.66
CA GLU A 32 -0.96 -6.42 -16.09
C GLU A 32 -1.71 -6.96 -14.86
N THR A 33 -0.98 -7.44 -13.85
CA THR A 33 -1.57 -7.80 -12.55
C THR A 33 -2.40 -6.66 -11.96
N ALA A 34 -1.81 -5.47 -11.84
CA ALA A 34 -2.48 -4.32 -11.24
C ALA A 34 -3.76 -3.93 -12.00
N LEU A 35 -3.74 -3.98 -13.33
CA LEU A 35 -4.89 -3.67 -14.17
C LEU A 35 -5.98 -4.76 -14.07
N ARG A 36 -5.61 -6.03 -14.10
CA ARG A 36 -6.54 -7.16 -13.95
C ARG A 36 -7.24 -7.13 -12.61
N GLU A 37 -6.48 -7.05 -11.52
CA GLU A 37 -7.02 -6.99 -10.16
C GLU A 37 -7.94 -5.77 -9.95
N THR A 38 -7.55 -4.60 -10.48
CA THR A 38 -8.38 -3.40 -10.43
C THR A 38 -9.71 -3.60 -11.17
N TYR A 39 -9.69 -4.30 -12.31
CA TYR A 39 -10.93 -4.64 -13.01
C TYR A 39 -11.77 -5.65 -12.19
N GLU A 40 -11.17 -6.68 -11.63
CA GLU A 40 -11.86 -7.70 -10.83
C GLU A 40 -12.48 -7.14 -9.55
N GLU A 41 -11.75 -6.24 -8.86
CA GLU A 41 -12.19 -5.66 -7.59
C GLU A 41 -13.24 -4.56 -7.74
N ILE A 42 -13.07 -3.66 -8.74
CA ILE A 42 -13.91 -2.44 -8.85
C ILE A 42 -14.53 -2.20 -10.22
N GLY A 43 -14.32 -3.11 -11.18
CA GLY A 43 -14.90 -3.02 -12.52
C GLY A 43 -14.30 -1.93 -13.41
N LEU A 44 -13.08 -1.44 -13.13
CA LEU A 44 -12.43 -0.40 -13.93
C LEU A 44 -11.75 -1.04 -15.17
N PRO A 45 -12.25 -0.78 -16.38
CA PRO A 45 -11.65 -1.34 -17.60
C PRO A 45 -10.24 -0.78 -17.84
N GLN A 46 -9.30 -1.65 -18.21
CA GLN A 46 -7.90 -1.25 -18.40
C GLN A 46 -7.70 -0.17 -19.46
N GLU A 47 -8.54 -0.15 -20.50
CA GLU A 47 -8.52 0.88 -21.55
C GLU A 47 -8.92 2.29 -21.07
N LYS A 48 -9.46 2.40 -19.86
CA LYS A 48 -9.77 3.67 -19.18
C LYS A 48 -8.69 4.11 -18.20
N VAL A 49 -7.61 3.35 -18.07
CA VAL A 49 -6.53 3.63 -17.13
C VAL A 49 -5.33 4.21 -17.90
N GLU A 50 -4.98 5.45 -17.63
CA GLU A 50 -3.78 6.08 -18.16
C GLU A 50 -2.66 6.01 -17.11
N ILE A 51 -1.66 5.17 -17.34
CA ILE A 51 -0.51 5.05 -16.46
C ILE A 51 0.40 6.26 -16.64
N ILE A 52 0.60 7.06 -15.60
CA ILE A 52 1.44 8.24 -15.60
C ILE A 52 2.77 8.05 -14.86
N GLY A 53 2.91 6.98 -14.08
CA GLY A 53 4.13 6.69 -13.35
C GLY A 53 4.11 5.39 -12.58
N LYS A 54 5.25 5.12 -11.97
CA LYS A 54 5.46 4.01 -11.06
C LYS A 54 6.30 4.52 -9.88
N LEU A 55 5.91 4.19 -8.67
CA LEU A 55 6.74 4.44 -7.49
C LEU A 55 7.75 3.28 -7.33
N ASP A 56 8.73 3.52 -6.48
CA ASP A 56 9.68 2.49 -6.09
C ASP A 56 8.96 1.28 -5.47
N GLN A 57 9.53 0.11 -5.70
CA GLN A 57 9.00 -1.11 -5.09
C GLN A 57 9.20 -1.08 -3.57
N ILE A 58 8.23 -1.58 -2.84
CA ILE A 58 8.27 -1.65 -1.38
C ILE A 58 8.05 -3.09 -0.94
N LEU A 59 8.93 -3.57 -0.06
CA LEU A 59 8.72 -4.84 0.62
C LEU A 59 7.69 -4.66 1.75
N SER A 60 6.57 -5.38 1.66
CA SER A 60 5.56 -5.38 2.71
C SER A 60 6.03 -6.18 3.94
N LEU A 61 5.36 -5.98 5.11
CA LEU A 61 5.62 -6.78 6.31
C LEU A 61 5.32 -8.29 6.13
N HIS A 62 4.60 -8.64 5.08
CA HIS A 62 4.32 -10.03 4.70
C HIS A 62 5.23 -10.54 3.58
N TYR A 63 6.35 -9.84 3.33
CA TYR A 63 7.39 -10.20 2.35
C TYR A 63 6.90 -10.23 0.89
N TYR A 64 5.86 -9.49 0.56
CA TYR A 64 5.50 -9.24 -0.83
C TYR A 64 6.23 -8.01 -1.34
N LEU A 65 6.87 -8.14 -2.49
CA LEU A 65 7.42 -7.00 -3.21
C LEU A 65 6.27 -6.31 -3.96
N VAL A 66 5.85 -5.16 -3.44
CA VAL A 66 4.74 -4.38 -3.99
C VAL A 66 5.26 -3.38 -5.00
N THR A 67 4.70 -3.38 -6.20
CA THR A 67 5.01 -2.43 -7.28
C THR A 67 3.84 -1.48 -7.46
N PRO A 68 3.92 -0.22 -6.95
CA PRO A 68 2.83 0.73 -7.07
C PRO A 68 2.86 1.44 -8.43
N PHE A 69 1.73 1.47 -9.12
CA PHE A 69 1.53 2.26 -10.33
C PHE A 69 0.65 3.48 -10.03
N VAL A 70 0.98 4.61 -10.65
CA VAL A 70 0.19 5.84 -10.57
C VAL A 70 -0.54 6.02 -11.89
N ALA A 71 -1.83 6.20 -11.81
CA ALA A 71 -2.68 6.29 -12.98
C ALA A 71 -3.72 7.40 -12.87
N LEU A 72 -4.12 7.93 -14.02
CA LEU A 72 -5.33 8.74 -14.16
C LEU A 72 -6.47 7.85 -14.63
N ILE A 73 -7.65 8.11 -14.09
CA ILE A 73 -8.90 7.45 -14.46
C ILE A 73 -9.96 8.51 -14.74
N PRO A 74 -11.01 8.21 -15.53
CA PRO A 74 -12.09 9.16 -15.75
C PRO A 74 -12.75 9.61 -14.44
N ASP A 75 -13.01 10.90 -14.31
CA ASP A 75 -13.62 11.46 -13.10
C ASP A 75 -15.05 10.95 -12.87
N ASP A 76 -15.75 10.67 -13.97
CA ASP A 76 -17.11 10.11 -14.01
C ASP A 76 -17.17 8.60 -13.85
N PHE A 77 -16.03 7.95 -13.62
CA PHE A 77 -16.01 6.49 -13.39
C PHE A 77 -16.80 6.15 -12.12
N VAL A 78 -17.79 5.28 -12.29
CA VAL A 78 -18.60 4.71 -11.21
C VAL A 78 -18.12 3.28 -10.96
N PRO A 79 -17.55 2.99 -9.79
CA PRO A 79 -17.05 1.64 -9.48
C PRO A 79 -18.19 0.64 -9.32
N VAL A 80 -17.95 -0.60 -9.75
CA VAL A 80 -18.80 -1.76 -9.52
C VAL A 80 -18.02 -2.76 -8.68
N PRO A 81 -18.08 -2.65 -7.33
CA PRO A 81 -17.28 -3.48 -6.45
C PRO A 81 -17.72 -4.96 -6.51
N ASN A 82 -16.74 -5.84 -6.56
CA ASN A 82 -16.94 -7.27 -6.30
C ASN A 82 -17.24 -7.47 -4.81
N LYS A 83 -18.50 -7.71 -4.47
CA LYS A 83 -18.97 -7.80 -3.09
C LYS A 83 -18.41 -8.98 -2.29
N ASP A 84 -17.83 -9.96 -2.94
CA ASP A 84 -17.15 -11.07 -2.26
C ASP A 84 -15.80 -10.62 -1.67
N GLU A 85 -15.20 -9.54 -2.22
CA GLU A 85 -13.88 -9.08 -1.82
C GLU A 85 -13.87 -7.64 -1.28
N ILE A 86 -14.73 -6.77 -1.82
CA ILE A 86 -14.71 -5.32 -1.58
C ILE A 86 -16.03 -4.87 -0.95
N GLU A 87 -15.93 -4.34 0.27
CA GLU A 87 -17.07 -3.78 1.01
C GLU A 87 -17.41 -2.39 0.51
N ALA A 88 -16.40 -1.53 0.34
CA ALA A 88 -16.57 -0.15 -0.08
C ALA A 88 -15.50 0.30 -1.08
N VAL A 89 -15.85 1.25 -1.94
CA VAL A 89 -14.92 1.98 -2.83
C VAL A 89 -15.18 3.46 -2.65
N PHE A 90 -14.12 4.24 -2.40
CA PHE A 90 -14.25 5.67 -2.16
C PHE A 90 -13.08 6.47 -2.71
N LYS A 91 -13.30 7.77 -2.91
CA LYS A 91 -12.27 8.72 -3.37
C LYS A 91 -11.86 9.60 -2.19
N VAL A 92 -10.55 9.80 -2.01
CA VAL A 92 -10.01 10.74 -1.03
C VAL A 92 -9.24 11.82 -1.77
N PRO A 93 -9.50 13.11 -1.53
CA PRO A 93 -8.70 14.18 -2.10
C PRO A 93 -7.24 14.08 -1.62
N LEU A 94 -6.26 14.23 -2.53
CA LEU A 94 -4.84 14.19 -2.13
C LEU A 94 -4.49 15.28 -1.10
N SER A 95 -5.17 16.43 -1.18
CA SER A 95 -5.01 17.52 -0.20
C SER A 95 -5.38 17.12 1.23
N PHE A 96 -6.23 16.11 1.42
CA PHE A 96 -6.56 15.57 2.74
C PHE A 96 -5.31 15.04 3.44
N PHE A 97 -4.48 14.29 2.75
CA PHE A 97 -3.27 13.69 3.30
C PHE A 97 -2.12 14.69 3.51
N MET A 98 -2.28 15.93 3.03
CA MET A 98 -1.35 17.03 3.27
C MET A 98 -1.63 17.78 4.57
N ASN A 99 -2.74 17.45 5.24
CA ASN A 99 -3.12 18.05 6.52
C ASN A 99 -2.80 17.10 7.68
N SER A 100 -1.92 17.55 8.57
CA SER A 100 -1.49 16.78 9.75
C SER A 100 -2.56 16.61 10.83
N GLU A 101 -3.66 17.40 10.79
CA GLU A 101 -4.73 17.31 11.80
C GLU A 101 -5.46 15.95 11.81
N GLN A 102 -5.45 15.25 10.68
CA GLN A 102 -6.10 13.95 10.51
C GLN A 102 -5.10 12.79 10.55
N HIS A 103 -3.85 13.09 10.91
CA HIS A 103 -2.75 12.14 10.92
C HIS A 103 -2.33 11.81 12.35
N TRP A 104 -2.05 10.53 12.59
CA TRP A 104 -1.37 10.06 13.79
C TRP A 104 -0.47 8.87 13.47
N THR A 105 0.41 8.52 14.39
CA THR A 105 1.35 7.41 14.23
C THR A 105 1.23 6.42 15.37
N GLU A 106 1.47 5.16 15.05
CA GLU A 106 1.64 4.08 16.03
C GLU A 106 3.03 3.46 15.85
N GLU A 107 3.71 3.19 16.97
CA GLU A 107 5.00 2.51 16.96
C GLU A 107 4.81 1.00 16.99
N PHE A 108 5.42 0.32 16.02
CA PHE A 108 5.44 -1.14 15.96
C PHE A 108 6.86 -1.64 16.17
N GLU A 109 7.06 -2.41 17.21
CA GLU A 109 8.30 -3.13 17.43
C GLU A 109 8.33 -4.36 16.52
N THR A 110 9.34 -4.41 15.65
CA THR A 110 9.68 -5.60 14.87
C THR A 110 10.99 -6.20 15.41
N PRO A 111 11.30 -7.45 15.11
CA PRO A 111 12.59 -8.05 15.57
C PRO A 111 13.84 -7.32 15.07
N ILE A 112 13.71 -6.46 14.08
CA ILE A 112 14.84 -5.76 13.43
C ILE A 112 14.81 -4.24 13.63
N ALA A 113 13.67 -3.66 13.92
CA ALA A 113 13.54 -2.21 14.12
C ALA A 113 12.17 -1.85 14.68
N THR A 114 12.07 -0.68 15.31
CA THR A 114 10.80 -0.01 15.55
C THR A 114 10.41 0.76 14.28
N ILE A 115 9.19 0.62 13.84
CA ILE A 115 8.64 1.32 12.67
C ILE A 115 7.47 2.19 13.08
N LEU A 116 7.29 3.32 12.38
CA LEU A 116 6.09 4.13 12.50
C LEU A 116 5.06 3.64 11.47
N ALA A 117 3.89 3.25 11.94
CA ALA A 117 2.72 3.10 11.09
C ALA A 117 1.95 4.43 11.08
N HIS A 118 1.73 4.97 9.91
CA HIS A 118 0.96 6.18 9.70
C HIS A 118 -0.50 5.83 9.54
N HIS A 119 -1.37 6.66 10.11
CA HIS A 119 -2.82 6.54 10.06
C HIS A 119 -3.43 7.85 9.63
N PHE A 120 -4.46 7.78 8.80
CA PHE A 120 -5.32 8.90 8.39
C PHE A 120 -6.77 8.46 8.50
N GLU A 121 -7.56 9.15 9.31
CA GLU A 121 -8.99 8.87 9.45
C GLU A 121 -9.80 9.73 8.46
N PHE A 122 -10.44 9.09 7.50
CA PHE A 122 -11.27 9.74 6.50
C PHE A 122 -12.67 9.14 6.50
N GLU A 123 -13.68 9.92 6.91
CA GLU A 123 -15.10 9.51 6.91
C GLU A 123 -15.36 8.15 7.60
N GLY A 124 -14.61 7.85 8.67
CA GLY A 124 -14.72 6.60 9.42
C GLY A 124 -13.86 5.45 8.86
N PHE A 125 -13.10 5.69 7.80
CA PHE A 125 -12.11 4.75 7.28
C PHE A 125 -10.73 5.05 7.85
N ASP A 126 -10.07 4.04 8.44
CA ASP A 126 -8.67 4.13 8.84
C ASP A 126 -7.77 3.72 7.66
N ILE A 127 -7.06 4.70 7.11
CA ILE A 127 -6.11 4.52 6.01
C ILE A 127 -4.72 4.46 6.63
N TRP A 128 -4.14 3.26 6.72
CA TRP A 128 -2.93 3.08 7.49
C TRP A 128 -1.89 2.14 6.84
N GLY A 129 -0.77 1.98 7.50
CA GLY A 129 0.27 1.02 7.17
C GLY A 129 0.86 1.24 5.79
N LEU A 130 0.92 0.19 4.96
CA LEU A 130 1.50 0.28 3.62
C LEU A 130 0.73 1.26 2.71
N THR A 131 -0.60 1.32 2.84
CA THR A 131 -1.43 2.23 2.05
C THR A 131 -1.08 3.69 2.35
N ALA A 132 -1.02 4.07 3.63
CA ALA A 132 -0.61 5.40 4.05
C ALA A 132 0.83 5.72 3.61
N LYS A 133 1.76 4.77 3.74
CA LYS A 133 3.15 4.93 3.31
C LYS A 133 3.26 5.21 1.80
N LEU A 134 2.49 4.50 0.98
CA LEU A 134 2.45 4.73 -0.47
C LEU A 134 1.89 6.11 -0.82
N ILE A 135 0.88 6.58 -0.08
CA ILE A 135 0.31 7.92 -0.26
C ILE A 135 1.36 8.99 0.08
N LEU A 136 2.01 8.88 1.24
CA LEU A 136 3.07 9.81 1.63
C LEU A 136 4.20 9.86 0.60
N ARG A 137 4.59 8.69 0.08
CA ARG A 137 5.62 8.62 -0.97
C ARG A 137 5.16 9.26 -2.28
N LEU A 138 3.89 9.08 -2.67
CA LEU A 138 3.32 9.76 -3.83
C LEU A 138 3.31 11.28 -3.67
N LEU A 139 2.96 11.79 -2.48
CA LEU A 139 2.97 13.22 -2.19
C LEU A 139 4.39 13.79 -2.26
N GLU A 140 5.36 13.09 -1.69
CA GLU A 140 6.76 13.50 -1.70
C GLU A 140 7.32 13.56 -3.13
N ILE A 141 7.26 12.43 -3.87
CA ILE A 141 7.88 12.33 -5.20
C ILE A 141 7.05 13.04 -6.27
N GLY A 142 5.72 12.87 -6.23
CA GLY A 142 4.83 13.37 -7.27
C GLY A 142 4.49 14.85 -7.13
N LEU A 143 4.41 15.37 -5.89
CA LEU A 143 3.99 16.75 -5.63
C LEU A 143 5.06 17.58 -4.90
N GLY A 144 6.21 17.00 -4.54
CA GLY A 144 7.24 17.68 -3.77
C GLY A 144 6.80 18.07 -2.35
N HIS A 145 5.73 17.44 -1.83
CA HIS A 145 5.20 17.72 -0.51
C HIS A 145 5.98 16.92 0.54
N VAL A 146 6.61 17.63 1.47
CA VAL A 146 7.26 17.03 2.64
C VAL A 146 6.33 17.24 3.83
N PRO A 147 5.83 16.17 4.48
CA PRO A 147 4.98 16.33 5.65
C PRO A 147 5.74 16.99 6.82
N ASP A 148 5.01 17.66 7.69
CA ASP A 148 5.52 18.34 8.89
C ASP A 148 5.67 17.42 10.12
N PHE A 149 5.50 16.12 9.90
CA PHE A 149 5.66 15.07 10.91
C PHE A 149 6.73 14.05 10.49
N PRO A 150 7.33 13.31 11.44
CA PRO A 150 8.31 12.28 11.14
C PRO A 150 7.71 11.16 10.30
N VAL A 151 8.31 10.85 9.14
CA VAL A 151 7.89 9.73 8.27
C VAL A 151 8.52 8.41 8.72
N HIS A 152 9.65 8.47 9.42
CA HIS A 152 10.38 7.29 9.90
C HIS A 152 10.68 7.41 11.39
N HIS A 153 10.71 6.27 12.08
CA HIS A 153 11.17 6.26 13.46
C HIS A 153 12.66 6.68 13.52
N PRO A 154 13.07 7.52 14.50
CA PRO A 154 14.45 8.02 14.59
C PRO A 154 15.52 6.93 14.63
N ASP A 155 15.18 5.78 15.22
CA ASP A 155 16.09 4.62 15.35
C ASP A 155 15.95 3.61 14.20
N SER A 156 15.12 3.92 13.18
CA SER A 156 14.99 3.04 12.02
C SER A 156 16.31 2.94 11.25
N PRO A 157 16.75 1.74 10.88
CA PRO A 157 17.92 1.59 10.03
C PRO A 157 17.74 2.31 8.69
N THR A 158 18.78 3.00 8.22
CA THR A 158 18.73 3.78 6.97
C THR A 158 18.38 2.98 5.73
N TRP A 159 18.58 1.65 5.74
CA TRP A 159 18.15 0.78 4.65
C TRP A 159 16.62 0.59 4.57
N MET A 160 15.89 0.79 5.69
CA MET A 160 14.40 0.81 5.67
C MET A 160 13.86 2.07 5.00
N GLU A 161 14.63 3.14 4.99
CA GLU A 161 14.30 4.41 4.33
C GLU A 161 14.52 4.32 2.82
N ARG A 162 15.50 3.51 2.41
CA ARG A 162 15.75 3.25 0.99
C ARG A 162 14.62 2.37 0.49
N THR A 163 13.83 2.91 -0.40
CA THR A 163 13.12 2.10 -1.37
C THR A 163 14.16 1.16 -1.96
N LEU A 164 13.93 -0.13 -1.82
CA LEU A 164 14.83 -1.12 -2.40
C LEU A 164 14.88 -0.85 -3.91
N ASP A 165 15.92 -0.17 -4.34
CA ASP A 165 16.31 -0.16 -5.74
C ASP A 165 16.73 -1.61 -6.04
N TYR A 166 15.78 -2.38 -6.55
CA TYR A 166 15.99 -3.78 -6.87
C TYR A 166 16.81 -3.87 -8.16
N SER A 167 18.08 -3.45 -8.04
CA SER A 167 19.11 -3.65 -9.06
C SER A 167 19.67 -5.08 -9.08
N GLY A 168 19.05 -6.00 -8.32
CA GLY A 168 19.47 -7.41 -8.23
C GLY A 168 20.49 -7.69 -7.12
N GLU A 169 20.76 -6.75 -6.22
CA GLU A 169 21.56 -7.02 -5.02
C GLU A 169 20.73 -7.83 -4.02
N GLU A 170 21.37 -8.83 -3.40
CA GLU A 170 20.74 -9.71 -2.41
C GLU A 170 20.07 -8.89 -1.28
N LEU A 171 18.82 -9.21 -0.97
CA LEU A 171 18.15 -8.67 0.20
C LEU A 171 19.05 -8.89 1.43
N PRO A 172 19.18 -7.90 2.33
CA PRO A 172 20.04 -8.01 3.52
C PRO A 172 19.57 -9.09 4.53
N PHE A 173 18.63 -9.92 4.13
CA PHE A 173 18.05 -10.99 4.95
C PHE A 173 18.31 -12.35 4.34
N ASP A 174 18.90 -13.24 5.13
CA ASP A 174 18.92 -14.64 4.77
C ASP A 174 17.54 -15.28 4.99
N SER A 175 17.32 -16.43 4.33
CA SER A 175 16.08 -17.19 4.43
C SER A 175 15.76 -17.69 5.85
N LYS A 176 16.71 -17.61 6.81
CA LYS A 176 16.53 -18.00 8.21
C LYS A 176 15.92 -16.83 9.01
N THR A 177 16.34 -15.61 8.73
CA THR A 177 15.77 -14.39 9.32
C THR A 177 14.30 -14.28 8.95
N LEU A 178 13.95 -14.55 7.68
CA LEU A 178 12.56 -14.55 7.19
C LEU A 178 11.68 -15.58 7.91
N ARG A 179 12.18 -16.82 8.14
CA ARG A 179 11.41 -17.86 8.85
C ARG A 179 11.17 -17.55 10.32
N HIS A 180 12.01 -16.75 10.95
CA HIS A 180 11.85 -16.36 12.35
C HIS A 180 10.63 -15.41 12.54
N PHE A 181 10.27 -14.64 11.50
CA PHE A 181 9.07 -13.79 11.51
C PHE A 181 7.77 -14.58 11.35
N GLU A 182 7.76 -15.67 10.57
CA GLU A 182 6.57 -16.50 10.39
C GLU A 182 6.17 -17.27 11.66
N GLN A 183 7.14 -17.61 12.52
CA GLN A 183 6.88 -18.38 13.74
C GLN A 183 6.29 -17.56 14.90
N ARG A 184 6.31 -16.22 14.85
CA ARG A 184 5.75 -15.34 15.90
C ARG A 184 4.29 -14.93 15.69
N LYS A 185 3.62 -15.45 14.67
CA LYS A 185 2.19 -15.16 14.38
C LYS A 185 1.18 -15.80 15.33
N VAL A 186 1.60 -16.41 16.41
CA VAL A 186 0.66 -17.04 17.34
C VAL A 186 0.92 -16.52 18.74
N HIS A 187 0.22 -15.46 19.10
CA HIS A 187 -0.35 -15.25 20.44
C HIS A 187 -1.03 -13.87 20.45
N ARG A 188 -2.32 -13.89 20.08
CA ARG A 188 -3.31 -12.98 20.65
C ARG A 188 -3.98 -13.67 21.81
#